data_44ed6da7afd4a6dd25fbb6d1219e70ab
#
_entry.id   44ed6da7afd4a6dd25fbb6d1219e70ab
#
_cell.length_a   1.000
_cell.length_b   1.000
_cell.length_c   1.000
_cell.angle_alpha   90.00
_cell.angle_beta   90.00
_cell.angle_gamma   90.00
#
_symmetry.space_group_name_H-M   'P 1'
#
loop_
_entity.id
_entity.type
_entity.pdbx_description
1 polymer ?
#
loop_
_entity_poly.entity_id
_entity_poly.type
_entity_poly.pdbx_seq_one_letter_code
_entity_poly.pdbx_strand_id
1 'polypeptide(L)'
;MAKQSQINRNKKREKLVAQYAGKRAELKKIADDMKVPAEDRFAARIKLAKLPRNSSKVRIHHRCELSGRPKGYYRKVKMSRIALRSLSNFGQIPGMTKASW
;
A
#
# COMPACT_ATOMS: atom_id res chain seq x y z
N MET A 1 -9.46 -1.68 -17.20
CA MET A 1 -9.85 -2.17 -15.86
C MET A 1 -8.86 -3.21 -15.34
N ALA A 2 -8.65 -3.25 -14.04
CA ALA A 2 -7.80 -4.26 -13.43
C ALA A 2 -8.51 -5.61 -13.32
N LYS A 3 -7.77 -6.70 -13.49
CA LYS A 3 -8.30 -8.04 -13.28
C LYS A 3 -8.60 -8.27 -11.79
N GLN A 4 -9.65 -9.02 -11.49
CA GLN A 4 -10.03 -9.37 -10.12
C GLN A 4 -8.88 -10.05 -9.34
N SER A 5 -8.09 -10.87 -10.03
CA SER A 5 -6.90 -11.51 -9.44
C SER A 5 -5.86 -10.51 -8.93
N GLN A 6 -5.69 -9.37 -9.59
CA GLN A 6 -4.75 -8.33 -9.16
C GLN A 6 -5.27 -7.60 -7.92
N ILE A 7 -6.57 -7.34 -7.84
CA ILE A 7 -7.22 -6.73 -6.68
C ILE A 7 -7.10 -7.67 -5.47
N ASN A 8 -7.42 -8.94 -5.65
CA ASN A 8 -7.34 -9.95 -4.59
C ASN A 8 -5.91 -10.13 -4.08
N ARG A 9 -4.92 -10.10 -4.98
CA ARG A 9 -3.50 -10.16 -4.62
C ARG A 9 -3.10 -8.97 -3.75
N ASN A 10 -3.56 -7.78 -4.07
CA ASN A 10 -3.31 -6.59 -3.26
C ASN A 10 -3.95 -6.69 -1.86
N LYS A 11 -5.19 -7.13 -1.78
CA LYS A 11 -5.88 -7.40 -0.49
C LYS A 11 -5.14 -8.44 0.35
N LYS A 12 -4.61 -9.50 -0.28
CA LYS A 12 -3.78 -10.49 0.42
C LYS A 12 -2.50 -9.87 0.99
N ARG A 13 -1.85 -8.98 0.24
CA ARG A 13 -0.68 -8.24 0.72
C ARG A 13 -1.02 -7.36 1.91
N GLU A 14 -2.14 -6.63 1.87
CA GLU A 14 -2.60 -5.79 2.98
C GLU A 14 -2.79 -6.59 4.26
N LYS A 15 -3.43 -7.76 4.18
CA LYS A 15 -3.60 -8.67 5.31
C LYS A 15 -2.26 -9.14 5.89
N LEU A 16 -1.34 -9.56 5.03
CA LEU A 16 -0.02 -10.02 5.47
C LEU A 16 0.82 -8.88 6.07
N VAL A 17 0.76 -7.69 5.51
CA VAL A 17 1.45 -6.52 6.06
C VAL A 17 0.90 -6.19 7.45
N ALA A 18 -0.39 -6.19 7.66
CA ALA A 18 -1.00 -5.96 8.96
C ALA A 18 -0.57 -7.02 9.98
N GLN A 19 -0.56 -8.30 9.57
CA GLN A 19 -0.19 -9.43 10.43
C GLN A 19 1.28 -9.37 10.87
N TYR A 20 2.19 -9.01 10.00
CA TYR A 20 3.63 -9.00 10.26
C TYR A 20 4.18 -7.61 10.63
N ALA A 21 3.35 -6.59 10.73
CA ALA A 21 3.79 -5.21 10.98
C ALA A 21 4.64 -5.06 12.26
N GLY A 22 4.18 -5.58 13.39
CA GLY A 22 4.89 -5.52 14.66
C GLY A 22 6.22 -6.26 14.60
N LYS A 23 6.22 -7.50 14.11
CA LYS A 23 7.41 -8.33 14.02
C LYS A 23 8.48 -7.72 13.09
N ARG A 24 8.06 -7.14 11.97
CA ARG A 24 8.99 -6.45 11.07
C ARG A 24 9.54 -5.18 11.69
N ALA A 25 8.73 -4.41 12.41
CA ALA A 25 9.18 -3.19 13.09
C ALA A 25 10.22 -3.48 14.16
N GLU A 26 10.03 -4.50 14.98
CA GLU A 26 10.98 -4.92 16.00
C GLU A 26 12.32 -5.38 15.39
N LEU A 27 12.27 -6.25 14.39
CA LEU A 27 13.48 -6.72 13.71
C LEU A 27 14.22 -5.60 12.98
N LYS A 28 13.50 -4.67 12.38
CA LYS A 28 14.09 -3.51 11.73
C LYS A 28 14.76 -2.58 12.74
N LYS A 29 14.13 -2.34 13.88
CA LYS A 29 14.69 -1.52 14.94
C LYS A 29 16.04 -2.10 15.42
N ILE A 30 16.11 -3.41 15.65
CA ILE A 30 17.36 -4.08 16.02
C ILE A 30 18.40 -3.99 14.91
N ALA A 31 17.99 -4.20 13.65
CA ALA A 31 18.90 -4.20 12.51
C ALA A 31 19.52 -2.82 12.21
N ASP A 32 18.81 -1.74 12.54
CA ASP A 32 19.23 -0.36 12.26
C ASP A 32 19.91 0.31 13.48
N ASP A 33 19.83 -0.29 14.67
CA ASP A 33 20.43 0.26 15.88
C ASP A 33 21.95 0.06 15.89
N MET A 34 22.70 1.14 15.87
CA MET A 34 24.17 1.12 15.88
C MET A 34 24.78 0.72 17.23
N LYS A 35 24.01 0.75 18.31
CA LYS A 35 24.45 0.34 19.66
C LYS A 35 24.45 -1.17 19.84
N VAL A 36 23.70 -1.89 19.01
CA VAL A 36 23.63 -3.36 19.06
C VAL A 36 24.86 -3.95 18.37
N PRO A 37 25.44 -5.06 18.90
CA PRO A 37 26.55 -5.76 18.24
C PRO A 37 26.24 -6.14 16.80
N ALA A 38 27.26 -6.10 15.93
CA ALA A 38 27.11 -6.41 14.50
C ALA A 38 26.51 -7.81 14.24
N GLU A 39 26.82 -8.79 15.06
CA GLU A 39 26.29 -10.16 14.96
C GLU A 39 24.77 -10.21 15.15
N ASP A 40 24.26 -9.50 16.16
CA ASP A 40 22.83 -9.44 16.45
C ASP A 40 22.07 -8.68 15.35
N ARG A 41 22.66 -7.60 14.84
CA ARG A 41 22.10 -6.86 13.69
C ARG A 41 22.03 -7.75 12.44
N PHE A 42 23.07 -8.51 12.18
CA PHE A 42 23.09 -9.44 11.05
C PHE A 42 22.05 -10.54 11.20
N ALA A 43 21.94 -11.14 12.40
CA ALA A 43 20.90 -12.12 12.70
C ALA A 43 19.48 -11.57 12.50
N ALA A 44 19.23 -10.32 12.92
CA ALA A 44 17.95 -9.65 12.69
C ALA A 44 17.65 -9.45 11.19
N ARG A 45 18.65 -9.08 10.38
CA ARG A 45 18.51 -8.96 8.92
C ARG A 45 18.19 -10.29 8.26
N ILE A 46 18.82 -11.38 8.70
CA ILE A 46 18.50 -12.73 8.19
C ILE A 46 17.05 -13.09 8.54
N LYS A 47 16.60 -12.82 9.76
CA LYS A 47 15.20 -13.06 10.17
C LYS A 47 14.21 -12.23 9.33
N LEU A 48 14.55 -10.96 9.05
CA LEU A 48 13.73 -10.12 8.13
C LEU A 48 13.64 -10.71 6.72
N ALA A 49 14.74 -11.22 6.20
CA ALA A 49 14.79 -11.84 4.87
C ALA A 49 13.96 -13.12 4.78
N LYS A 50 13.85 -13.89 5.88
CA LYS A 50 13.03 -15.10 5.95
C LYS A 50 11.53 -14.84 6.02
N LEU A 51 11.09 -13.61 6.34
CA LEU A 51 9.68 -13.25 6.36
C LEU A 51 9.08 -13.29 4.96
N PRO A 52 7.74 -13.54 4.83
CA PRO A 52 7.08 -13.54 3.52
C PRO A 52 7.31 -12.21 2.79
N ARG A 53 7.64 -12.27 1.50
CA ARG A 53 7.85 -11.06 0.67
C ARG A 53 6.63 -10.17 0.62
N ASN A 54 5.43 -10.75 0.60
CA ASN A 54 4.16 -10.02 0.57
C ASN A 54 3.80 -9.35 1.92
N SER A 55 4.57 -9.57 2.97
CA SER A 55 4.44 -8.85 4.24
C SER A 55 5.12 -7.47 4.24
N SER A 56 5.81 -7.12 3.16
CA SER A 56 6.46 -5.81 3.02
C SER A 56 5.46 -4.73 2.62
N LYS A 57 5.39 -3.65 3.41
CA LYS A 57 4.52 -2.50 3.18
C LYS A 57 4.73 -1.85 1.80
N VAL A 58 5.97 -1.84 1.28
CA VAL A 58 6.29 -1.21 -0.01
C VAL A 58 5.65 -1.91 -1.20
N ARG A 59 5.19 -3.14 -1.05
CA ARG A 59 4.52 -3.91 -2.11
C ARG A 59 3.01 -3.67 -2.20
N ILE A 60 2.42 -2.95 -1.24
CA ILE A 60 1.03 -2.54 -1.30
C ILE A 60 0.90 -1.40 -2.30
N HIS A 61 -0.15 -1.44 -3.10
CA HIS A 61 -0.49 -0.38 -4.05
C HIS A 61 -1.89 0.13 -3.80
N HIS A 62 -2.05 1.45 -3.74
CA HIS A 62 -3.37 2.05 -3.73
C HIS A 62 -4.08 1.78 -5.06
N ARG A 63 -5.30 1.31 -4.99
CA ARG A 63 -6.13 0.99 -6.17
C ARG A 63 -7.47 1.70 -6.07
N CYS A 64 -7.99 2.13 -7.23
CA CYS A 64 -9.33 2.69 -7.33
C CYS A 64 -10.35 1.70 -6.77
N GLU A 65 -11.24 2.15 -5.90
CA GLU A 65 -12.29 1.30 -5.32
C GLU A 65 -13.31 0.81 -6.36
N LEU A 66 -13.51 1.58 -7.43
CA LEU A 66 -14.47 1.24 -8.49
C LEU A 66 -13.86 0.36 -9.58
N SER A 67 -12.71 0.77 -10.13
CA SER A 67 -12.11 0.11 -11.30
C SER A 67 -10.90 -0.77 -10.98
N GLY A 68 -10.32 -0.64 -9.77
CA GLY A 68 -9.09 -1.33 -9.38
C GLY A 68 -7.82 -0.78 -10.03
N ARG A 69 -7.90 0.32 -10.76
CA ARG A 69 -6.75 0.94 -11.45
C ARG A 69 -5.70 1.42 -10.44
N PRO A 70 -4.40 1.05 -10.59
CA PRO A 70 -3.36 1.46 -9.65
C PRO A 70 -2.77 2.84 -9.96
N LYS A 71 -2.90 3.35 -11.19
CA LYS A 71 -2.33 4.62 -11.64
C LYS A 71 -3.38 5.74 -11.66
N GLY A 72 -2.92 6.98 -11.49
CA GLY A 72 -3.80 8.13 -11.46
C GLY A 72 -4.81 8.08 -10.30
N TYR A 73 -4.36 7.67 -9.13
CA TYR A 73 -5.19 7.48 -7.94
C TYR A 73 -5.16 8.73 -7.05
N TYR A 74 -6.33 9.22 -6.69
CA TYR A 74 -6.50 10.32 -5.74
C TYR A 74 -6.81 9.78 -4.35
N ARG A 75 -5.89 9.95 -3.41
CA ARG A 75 -6.00 9.40 -2.03
C ARG A 75 -7.21 9.93 -1.28
N LYS A 76 -7.55 11.21 -1.46
CA LYS A 76 -8.67 11.86 -0.76
C LYS A 76 -10.01 11.21 -1.06
N VAL A 77 -10.24 10.83 -2.31
CA VAL A 77 -11.50 10.24 -2.78
C VAL A 77 -11.40 8.74 -3.07
N LYS A 78 -10.22 8.16 -2.93
CA LYS A 78 -9.93 6.73 -3.17
C LYS A 78 -10.33 6.23 -4.55
N MET A 79 -10.23 7.08 -5.54
CA MET A 79 -10.64 6.82 -6.93
C MET A 79 -9.54 7.15 -7.90
N SER A 80 -9.58 6.51 -9.08
CA SER A 80 -8.74 6.90 -10.21
C SER A 80 -9.23 8.21 -10.84
N ARG A 81 -8.34 8.89 -11.56
CA ARG A 81 -8.68 10.13 -12.31
C ARG A 81 -9.89 9.94 -13.24
N ILE A 82 -10.02 8.77 -13.85
CA ILE A 82 -11.11 8.46 -14.80
C ILE A 82 -12.43 8.33 -14.05
N ALA A 83 -12.47 7.55 -12.98
CA ALA A 83 -13.66 7.39 -12.15
C ALA A 83 -14.08 8.70 -11.49
N LEU A 84 -13.11 9.46 -10.96
CA LEU A 84 -13.34 10.77 -10.37
C LEU A 84 -14.03 11.73 -11.37
N ARG A 85 -13.48 11.83 -12.58
CA ARG A 85 -14.05 12.71 -13.60
C ARG A 85 -15.46 12.30 -14.00
N SER A 86 -15.69 11.00 -14.23
CA SER A 86 -17.01 10.49 -14.60
C SER A 86 -18.05 10.79 -13.53
N LEU A 87 -17.78 10.47 -12.27
CA LEU A 87 -18.70 10.69 -11.16
C LEU A 87 -18.91 12.19 -10.87
N SER A 88 -17.89 13.01 -11.05
CA SER A 88 -18.01 14.46 -10.89
C SER A 88 -18.91 15.07 -11.97
N ASN A 89 -18.81 14.60 -13.22
CA ASN A 89 -19.68 15.04 -14.30
C ASN A 89 -21.16 14.67 -14.07
N PHE A 90 -21.42 13.57 -13.40
CA PHE A 90 -22.76 13.15 -12.97
C PHE A 90 -23.23 13.81 -11.65
N GLY A 91 -22.42 14.68 -11.06
CA GLY A 91 -22.75 15.35 -9.79
C GLY A 91 -22.80 14.46 -8.56
N GLN A 92 -22.19 13.28 -8.61
CA GLN A 92 -22.21 12.30 -7.50
C GLN A 92 -21.15 12.56 -6.43
N ILE A 93 -20.20 13.46 -6.69
CA ILE A 93 -19.17 13.83 -5.72
C ILE A 93 -19.45 15.23 -5.20
N PRO A 94 -19.77 15.40 -3.90
CA PRO A 94 -20.08 16.71 -3.35
C PRO A 94 -18.84 17.61 -3.31
N GLY A 95 -19.05 18.92 -3.56
CA GLY A 95 -17.99 19.92 -3.50
C GLY A 95 -17.05 19.97 -4.71
N MET A 96 -17.32 19.19 -5.75
CA MET A 96 -16.52 19.19 -6.97
C MET A 96 -17.07 20.21 -7.97
N THR A 97 -16.21 21.14 -8.38
CA THR A 97 -16.51 22.14 -9.42
C THR A 97 -15.49 22.04 -10.53
N LYS A 98 -15.90 22.34 -11.76
CA LYS A 98 -14.95 22.41 -12.87
C LYS A 98 -14.07 23.65 -12.71
N ALA A 99 -12.75 23.46 -12.78
CA ALA A 99 -11.82 24.56 -12.84
C ALA A 99 -11.94 25.28 -14.20
N SER A 100 -11.98 26.60 -14.17
CA SER A 100 -11.87 27.43 -15.36
C SER A 100 -10.94 28.62 -15.06
N TRP A 101 -9.99 28.85 -15.92
CA TRP A 101 -9.03 29.93 -15.82
C TRP A 101 -8.71 30.54 -17.19
#